data_b49a46a64248c19b994b485b06011361
#
_entry.id   b49a46a64248c19b994b485b06011361
#
_cell.length_a   1.000
_cell.length_b   1.000
_cell.length_c   1.000
_cell.angle_alpha   90.00
_cell.angle_beta   90.00
_cell.angle_gamma   90.00
#
_symmetry.space_group_name_H-M   'P 1'
#
loop_
_entity.id
_entity.type
_entity.pdbx_description
1 polymer ?
#
loop_
_entity_poly.entity_id
_entity_poly.type
_entity_poly.pdbx_seq_one_letter_code
_entity_poly.pdbx_strand_id
1 'polypeptide(L)'
;MENKKLTPVSNWGLYPSIKANVVSPTTILEFQEAVLSNEELIARGNGRCYGDASLQNTIISTSKWNKFIDFDRQNGIIEVEAGVKLDEILDVSIPAGYFISVTPGTKFITVGGAIASDVHGKNHHVDGCFSDHLIHFDLMIENGDILRCSRNEHTDLFWSTIGGMGLTGVILSAQFMLKKIETAYIKNEAIQANNLDEIFELFDSSESWTYNVAWLDCLQKGKYLGKSIMLRGEHATFDELPNKLKKNPLQIKKKSNLNIPFFFPNFALNPLSIKIFNWIYYNKQGKKHLKNYVDYETFFYPLDAVHNWNRIYGKNGFIQYQFVIPKERGKEGMRQILETIATSGNGSFLVVLKLFGDNNKQAYNSFPMKGYTLALDFKVNDKLEKLIANLDKIVMDFGGHIYRTKDAMSNPALTDYLQQIDSPKFESMQNERINRFKQK
;
A
#
# COMPACT_ATOMS: atom_id res chain seq x y z
N MET A 1 8.66 15.30 36.03
CA MET A 1 8.11 15.02 34.70
C MET A 1 9.03 15.66 33.70
N GLU A 2 9.85 14.89 33.01
CA GLU A 2 10.66 15.44 31.89
C GLU A 2 9.72 16.01 30.84
N ASN A 3 10.03 17.21 30.35
CA ASN A 3 9.28 17.86 29.27
C ASN A 3 9.42 16.99 28.01
N LYS A 4 8.49 16.05 27.77
CA LYS A 4 8.47 15.24 26.55
C LYS A 4 8.44 16.18 25.33
N LYS A 5 9.46 16.14 24.48
CA LYS A 5 9.56 16.98 23.29
C LYS A 5 8.55 16.52 22.24
N LEU A 6 7.44 17.24 22.11
CA LEU A 6 6.44 16.97 21.10
C LEU A 6 6.94 17.34 19.70
N THR A 7 6.83 16.43 18.76
CA THR A 7 7.24 16.59 17.37
C THR A 7 6.01 16.56 16.45
N PRO A 8 5.90 17.47 15.44
CA PRO A 8 4.88 17.35 14.41
C PRO A 8 5.04 16.05 13.61
N VAL A 9 3.99 15.26 13.53
CA VAL A 9 3.98 13.97 12.82
C VAL A 9 2.74 13.89 11.93
N SER A 10 2.95 13.44 10.71
CA SER A 10 1.89 13.05 9.78
C SER A 10 2.32 11.82 9.00
N ASN A 11 1.38 11.11 8.40
CA ASN A 11 1.67 10.03 7.48
C ASN A 11 1.84 10.57 6.05
N TRP A 12 1.95 9.68 5.06
CA TRP A 12 2.29 10.06 3.68
C TRP A 12 1.34 11.07 3.04
N GLY A 13 0.05 10.98 3.40
CA GLY A 13 -0.99 11.89 2.94
C GLY A 13 -0.88 13.32 3.51
N LEU A 14 -0.05 13.55 4.53
CA LEU A 14 0.10 14.81 5.26
C LEU A 14 -1.18 15.24 6.01
N TYR A 15 -2.18 14.39 6.08
CA TYR A 15 -3.46 14.60 6.75
C TYR A 15 -3.92 13.30 7.46
N PRO A 16 -4.30 13.38 8.75
CA PRO A 16 -4.10 14.51 9.65
C PRO A 16 -2.63 14.70 10.05
N SER A 17 -2.33 15.82 10.71
CA SER A 17 -1.05 16.10 11.36
C SER A 17 -1.27 16.37 12.83
N ILE A 18 -0.44 15.77 13.69
CA ILE A 18 -0.52 15.88 15.14
C ILE A 18 0.84 16.25 15.73
N LYS A 19 0.86 16.63 17.01
CA LYS A 19 2.08 16.70 17.81
C LYS A 19 2.14 15.47 18.71
N ALA A 20 3.19 14.67 18.59
CA ALA A 20 3.36 13.43 19.33
C ALA A 20 4.72 13.33 20.02
N ASN A 21 4.77 12.55 21.10
CA ASN A 21 6.01 12.08 21.67
C ASN A 21 6.50 10.88 20.84
N VAL A 22 7.65 11.03 20.15
CA VAL A 22 8.22 9.98 19.30
C VAL A 22 9.44 9.38 20.00
N VAL A 23 9.33 8.13 20.38
CA VAL A 23 10.43 7.33 20.91
C VAL A 23 10.99 6.46 19.80
N SER A 24 12.32 6.37 19.69
CA SER A 24 13.00 5.59 18.65
C SER A 24 13.98 4.61 19.29
N PRO A 25 13.50 3.48 19.82
CA PRO A 25 14.33 2.49 20.50
C PRO A 25 15.38 1.87 19.57
N THR A 26 16.52 1.50 20.15
CA THR A 26 17.65 0.83 19.48
C THR A 26 18.05 -0.48 20.17
N THR A 27 17.44 -0.76 21.33
CA THR A 27 17.61 -1.99 22.10
C THR A 27 16.28 -2.54 22.54
N ILE A 28 16.22 -3.84 22.83
CA ILE A 28 15.01 -4.51 23.37
C ILE A 28 14.57 -3.86 24.69
N LEU A 29 15.50 -3.53 25.56
CA LEU A 29 15.19 -2.87 26.85
C LEU A 29 14.50 -1.51 26.64
N GLU A 30 14.97 -0.72 25.68
CA GLU A 30 14.32 0.56 25.35
C GLU A 30 12.90 0.37 24.77
N PHE A 31 12.65 -0.71 24.00
CA PHE A 31 11.30 -1.06 23.56
C PHE A 31 10.42 -1.44 24.74
N GLN A 32 10.93 -2.30 25.64
CA GLN A 32 10.20 -2.69 26.86
C GLN A 32 9.87 -1.49 27.74
N GLU A 33 10.85 -0.61 27.98
CA GLU A 33 10.62 0.62 28.74
C GLU A 33 9.55 1.49 28.09
N ALA A 34 9.60 1.70 26.76
CA ALA A 34 8.62 2.48 26.02
C ALA A 34 7.21 1.88 26.12
N VAL A 35 7.08 0.54 26.02
CA VAL A 35 5.80 -0.15 26.15
C VAL A 35 5.28 -0.07 27.56
N LEU A 36 6.11 -0.34 28.57
CA LEU A 36 5.65 -0.42 29.97
C LEU A 36 5.33 0.95 30.58
N SER A 37 6.04 2.00 30.18
CA SER A 37 5.90 3.35 30.75
C SER A 37 4.81 4.22 30.13
N ASN A 38 4.09 3.74 29.12
CA ASN A 38 3.00 4.48 28.48
C ASN A 38 1.68 3.68 28.55
N GLU A 39 0.57 4.38 28.77
CA GLU A 39 -0.77 3.79 28.84
C GLU A 39 -1.29 3.48 27.43
N GLU A 40 -1.07 4.41 26.47
CA GLU A 40 -1.47 4.28 25.08
C GLU A 40 -0.31 4.64 24.14
N LEU A 41 -0.12 3.83 23.12
CA LEU A 41 0.92 4.03 22.12
C LEU A 41 0.61 3.26 20.82
N ILE A 42 1.30 3.64 19.74
CA ILE A 42 1.26 2.92 18.47
C ILE A 42 2.68 2.75 17.87
N ALA A 43 2.93 1.59 17.27
CA ALA A 43 4.15 1.39 16.49
C ALA A 43 4.05 2.09 15.12
N ARG A 44 5.18 2.65 14.66
CA ARG A 44 5.28 3.35 13.40
C ARG A 44 6.56 2.99 12.68
N GLY A 45 6.45 2.47 11.46
CA GLY A 45 7.56 2.32 10.53
C GLY A 45 7.88 3.65 9.81
N ASN A 46 7.98 3.63 8.49
CA ASN A 46 8.31 4.80 7.67
C ASN A 46 7.12 5.74 7.36
N GLY A 47 5.96 5.56 8.02
CA GLY A 47 4.78 6.43 7.86
C GLY A 47 4.21 6.49 6.45
N ARG A 48 4.23 5.38 5.73
CA ARG A 48 3.72 5.30 4.34
C ARG A 48 2.24 4.95 4.23
N CYS A 49 1.54 4.72 5.34
CA CYS A 49 0.08 4.78 5.38
C CYS A 49 -0.38 6.23 5.13
N TYR A 50 -1.65 6.43 4.78
CA TYR A 50 -2.09 7.74 4.30
C TYR A 50 -2.81 8.57 5.37
N GLY A 51 -3.66 7.95 6.19
CA GLY A 51 -4.44 8.63 7.22
C GLY A 51 -3.78 8.59 8.60
N ASP A 52 -4.56 8.19 9.58
CA ASP A 52 -4.27 8.26 11.01
C ASP A 52 -3.88 6.92 11.67
N ALA A 53 -3.69 5.86 10.89
CA ALA A 53 -3.46 4.49 11.35
C ALA A 53 -2.20 4.29 12.22
N SER A 54 -1.15 5.08 12.04
CA SER A 54 0.08 5.02 12.85
C SER A 54 0.37 6.34 13.57
N LEU A 55 -0.70 7.03 14.00
CA LEU A 55 -0.66 8.25 14.77
C LEU A 55 -1.31 8.03 16.13
N GLN A 56 -0.64 8.50 17.19
CA GLN A 56 -1.10 8.53 18.57
C GLN A 56 -0.25 9.54 19.37
N ASN A 57 -0.66 9.92 20.57
CA ASN A 57 0.09 10.82 21.45
C ASN A 57 1.50 10.30 21.76
N THR A 58 1.67 8.99 21.90
CA THR A 58 2.98 8.33 21.97
C THR A 58 3.17 7.40 20.79
N ILE A 59 4.31 7.53 20.10
CA ILE A 59 4.67 6.75 18.91
C ILE A 59 6.00 6.04 19.17
N ILE A 60 6.03 4.72 18.99
CA ILE A 60 7.28 3.96 18.91
C ILE A 60 7.70 3.85 17.45
N SER A 61 8.75 4.58 17.09
CA SER A 61 9.32 4.53 15.74
C SER A 61 10.31 3.38 15.61
N THR A 62 10.06 2.45 14.68
CA THR A 62 10.97 1.35 14.37
C THR A 62 12.07 1.73 13.37
N SER A 63 12.19 2.99 12.99
CA SER A 63 13.09 3.45 11.91
C SER A 63 14.58 3.20 12.19
N LYS A 64 14.97 3.09 13.47
CA LYS A 64 16.34 2.75 13.91
C LYS A 64 16.54 1.27 14.25
N TRP A 65 15.48 0.49 14.17
CA TRP A 65 15.44 -0.95 14.39
C TRP A 65 15.38 -1.63 13.02
N ASN A 66 16.52 -1.63 12.30
CA ASN A 66 16.56 -1.93 10.86
C ASN A 66 17.78 -2.75 10.43
N LYS A 67 18.17 -3.74 11.23
CA LYS A 67 19.26 -4.64 10.87
C LYS A 67 18.75 -5.85 10.08
N PHE A 68 19.60 -6.35 9.20
CA PHE A 68 19.46 -7.69 8.63
C PHE A 68 19.95 -8.70 9.65
N ILE A 69 19.16 -9.76 9.88
CA ILE A 69 19.47 -10.82 10.85
C ILE A 69 20.09 -12.00 10.10
N ASP A 70 19.40 -12.50 9.06
CA ASP A 70 19.89 -13.61 8.24
C ASP A 70 19.38 -13.53 6.80
N PHE A 71 20.11 -14.14 5.87
CA PHE A 71 19.68 -14.33 4.49
C PHE A 71 20.17 -15.68 3.94
N ASP A 72 19.31 -16.69 3.99
CA ASP A 72 19.52 -17.98 3.32
C ASP A 72 19.36 -17.79 1.80
N ARG A 73 20.50 -17.57 1.13
CA ARG A 73 20.54 -17.39 -0.33
C ARG A 73 20.26 -18.66 -1.11
N GLN A 74 20.33 -19.83 -0.48
CA GLN A 74 20.03 -21.09 -1.15
C GLN A 74 18.51 -21.28 -1.30
N ASN A 75 17.75 -20.98 -0.24
CA ASN A 75 16.32 -21.17 -0.18
C ASN A 75 15.51 -19.88 -0.41
N GLY A 76 16.15 -18.71 -0.46
CA GLY A 76 15.50 -17.41 -0.62
C GLY A 76 14.69 -17.01 0.61
N ILE A 77 15.17 -17.35 1.82
CA ILE A 77 14.55 -16.99 3.09
C ILE A 77 15.35 -15.86 3.72
N ILE A 78 14.66 -14.79 4.11
CA ILE A 78 15.29 -13.63 4.74
C ILE A 78 14.65 -13.34 6.09
N GLU A 79 15.49 -12.99 7.08
CA GLU A 79 15.08 -12.54 8.40
C GLU A 79 15.65 -11.16 8.68
N VAL A 80 14.77 -10.23 9.08
CA VAL A 80 15.14 -8.82 9.29
C VAL A 80 14.41 -8.22 10.48
N GLU A 81 14.98 -7.18 11.07
CA GLU A 81 14.27 -6.30 12.01
C GLU A 81 13.13 -5.56 11.29
N ALA A 82 12.04 -5.29 12.02
CA ALA A 82 10.78 -4.78 11.46
C ALA A 82 10.89 -3.39 10.81
N GLY A 83 11.92 -2.61 11.13
CA GLY A 83 12.19 -1.29 10.56
C GLY A 83 12.95 -1.34 9.22
N VAL A 84 13.45 -2.49 8.78
CA VAL A 84 14.07 -2.65 7.45
C VAL A 84 13.04 -2.36 6.38
N LYS A 85 13.41 -1.58 5.37
CA LYS A 85 12.54 -1.21 4.26
C LYS A 85 12.67 -2.19 3.10
N LEU A 86 11.64 -2.27 2.28
CA LEU A 86 11.65 -3.16 1.12
C LEU A 86 12.72 -2.76 0.08
N ASP A 87 13.08 -1.48 -0.05
CA ASP A 87 14.17 -1.05 -0.93
C ASP A 87 15.53 -1.60 -0.47
N GLU A 88 15.77 -1.62 0.85
CA GLU A 88 17.00 -2.19 1.45
C GLU A 88 17.08 -3.71 1.19
N ILE A 89 15.94 -4.41 1.27
CA ILE A 89 15.85 -5.84 0.94
C ILE A 89 16.14 -6.07 -0.55
N LEU A 90 15.56 -5.27 -1.44
CA LEU A 90 15.78 -5.40 -2.89
C LEU A 90 17.25 -5.18 -3.27
N ASP A 91 17.96 -4.28 -2.57
CA ASP A 91 19.38 -4.01 -2.82
C ASP A 91 20.27 -5.25 -2.56
N VAL A 92 19.88 -6.13 -1.64
CA VAL A 92 20.64 -7.36 -1.32
C VAL A 92 20.07 -8.61 -2.00
N SER A 93 18.77 -8.67 -2.25
CA SER A 93 18.10 -9.87 -2.76
C SER A 93 18.16 -9.97 -4.29
N ILE A 94 18.05 -8.86 -5.03
CA ILE A 94 18.10 -8.90 -6.51
C ILE A 94 19.45 -9.39 -7.02
N PRO A 95 20.61 -8.92 -6.52
CA PRO A 95 21.91 -9.48 -6.92
C PRO A 95 22.06 -10.97 -6.59
N ALA A 96 21.32 -11.47 -5.62
CA ALA A 96 21.28 -12.88 -5.25
C ALA A 96 20.26 -13.72 -6.06
N GLY A 97 19.54 -13.12 -7.00
CA GLY A 97 18.54 -13.80 -7.83
C GLY A 97 17.16 -13.94 -7.18
N TYR A 98 16.80 -13.02 -6.26
CA TYR A 98 15.52 -13.04 -5.58
C TYR A 98 14.81 -11.68 -5.63
N PHE A 99 13.49 -11.72 -5.62
CA PHE A 99 12.60 -10.56 -5.53
C PHE A 99 11.61 -10.73 -4.38
N ILE A 100 11.05 -9.64 -3.87
CA ILE A 100 10.00 -9.69 -2.85
C ILE A 100 8.74 -10.30 -3.47
N SER A 101 8.23 -11.38 -2.89
CA SER A 101 7.10 -12.16 -3.45
C SER A 101 5.86 -11.31 -3.67
N VAL A 102 5.52 -10.44 -2.70
CA VAL A 102 4.42 -9.48 -2.80
C VAL A 102 4.90 -8.09 -2.39
N THR A 103 4.70 -7.09 -3.25
CA THR A 103 5.13 -5.71 -3.00
C THR A 103 4.05 -4.70 -3.40
N PRO A 104 3.83 -3.65 -2.59
CA PRO A 104 2.89 -2.57 -2.94
C PRO A 104 3.49 -1.61 -3.98
N GLY A 105 2.83 -0.49 -4.25
CA GLY A 105 3.27 0.51 -5.23
C GLY A 105 4.44 1.40 -4.80
N THR A 106 5.04 1.17 -3.63
CA THR A 106 6.25 1.83 -3.12
C THR A 106 7.13 0.85 -2.37
N LYS A 107 8.44 0.93 -2.56
CA LYS A 107 9.43 0.11 -1.86
C LYS A 107 9.87 0.72 -0.52
N PHE A 108 9.42 1.93 -0.19
CA PHE A 108 9.82 2.66 1.02
C PHE A 108 8.96 2.35 2.26
N ILE A 109 8.26 1.24 2.28
CA ILE A 109 7.58 0.72 3.47
C ILE A 109 8.53 -0.17 4.27
N THR A 110 8.30 -0.29 5.58
CA THR A 110 9.03 -1.21 6.45
C THR A 110 8.37 -2.59 6.48
N VAL A 111 9.13 -3.62 6.83
CA VAL A 111 8.62 -5.01 6.97
C VAL A 111 7.51 -5.07 8.02
N GLY A 112 7.68 -4.46 9.19
CA GLY A 112 6.61 -4.41 10.19
C GLY A 112 5.34 -3.73 9.68
N GLY A 113 5.49 -2.65 8.89
CA GLY A 113 4.36 -1.99 8.23
C GLY A 113 3.71 -2.85 7.14
N ALA A 114 4.49 -3.66 6.43
CA ALA A 114 3.98 -4.59 5.42
C ALA A 114 3.10 -5.68 6.06
N ILE A 115 3.50 -6.22 7.21
CA ILE A 115 2.74 -7.23 7.97
C ILE A 115 1.50 -6.60 8.61
N ALA A 116 1.65 -5.48 9.32
CA ALA A 116 0.54 -4.82 10.01
C ALA A 116 -0.57 -4.33 9.07
N SER A 117 -0.26 -4.12 7.79
CA SER A 117 -1.22 -3.73 6.75
C SER A 117 -1.61 -4.88 5.83
N ASP A 118 -1.03 -6.05 6.00
CA ASP A 118 -1.06 -7.19 5.08
C ASP A 118 -1.03 -6.74 3.61
N VAL A 119 0.09 -6.14 3.23
CA VAL A 119 0.18 -5.47 1.93
C VAL A 119 -0.02 -6.43 0.77
N HIS A 120 -0.67 -5.93 -0.27
CA HIS A 120 -0.98 -6.63 -1.50
C HIS A 120 -0.31 -5.97 -2.70
N GLY A 121 -0.02 -6.78 -3.72
CA GLY A 121 0.66 -6.36 -4.95
C GLY A 121 -0.24 -6.31 -6.18
N LYS A 122 0.42 -6.28 -7.35
CA LYS A 122 -0.19 -6.44 -8.67
C LYS A 122 -0.47 -7.91 -8.99
N ASN A 123 0.00 -8.81 -8.12
CA ASN A 123 -0.04 -10.27 -8.24
C ASN A 123 -0.96 -10.94 -7.21
N HIS A 124 -1.85 -10.18 -6.56
CA HIS A 124 -2.69 -10.73 -5.51
C HIS A 124 -3.52 -11.95 -5.96
N HIS A 125 -3.99 -11.97 -7.19
CA HIS A 125 -4.79 -13.07 -7.75
C HIS A 125 -3.99 -14.36 -7.98
N VAL A 126 -2.64 -14.31 -7.91
CA VAL A 126 -1.73 -15.44 -8.06
C VAL A 126 -0.98 -15.73 -6.76
N ASP A 127 -0.32 -14.72 -6.19
CA ASP A 127 0.63 -14.86 -5.08
C ASP A 127 0.02 -14.42 -3.71
N GLY A 128 -1.23 -13.92 -3.67
CA GLY A 128 -1.89 -13.47 -2.44
C GLY A 128 -1.32 -12.18 -1.85
N CYS A 129 -1.25 -12.14 -0.52
CA CYS A 129 -0.73 -11.04 0.29
C CYS A 129 0.69 -11.31 0.79
N PHE A 130 1.29 -10.33 1.46
CA PHE A 130 2.60 -10.47 2.09
C PHE A 130 2.62 -11.60 3.13
N SER A 131 1.54 -11.76 3.88
CA SER A 131 1.37 -12.81 4.88
C SER A 131 1.41 -14.23 4.33
N ASP A 132 1.08 -14.46 3.05
CA ASP A 132 1.13 -15.79 2.45
C ASP A 132 2.57 -16.31 2.33
N HIS A 133 3.55 -15.40 2.32
CA HIS A 133 4.99 -15.70 2.26
C HIS A 133 5.70 -15.56 3.61
N LEU A 134 4.97 -15.15 4.67
CA LEU A 134 5.51 -14.95 6.02
C LEU A 134 5.68 -16.31 6.72
N ILE A 135 6.85 -16.52 7.34
CA ILE A 135 7.16 -17.72 8.11
C ILE A 135 6.84 -17.47 9.58
N HIS A 136 7.43 -16.45 10.18
CA HIS A 136 7.15 -16.01 11.54
C HIS A 136 7.51 -14.52 11.73
N PHE A 137 7.08 -13.97 12.84
CA PHE A 137 7.57 -12.69 13.37
C PHE A 137 7.66 -12.75 14.89
N ASP A 138 8.52 -11.93 15.47
CA ASP A 138 8.62 -11.72 16.90
C ASP A 138 7.83 -10.45 17.26
N LEU A 139 6.89 -10.57 18.18
CA LEU A 139 5.97 -9.50 18.61
C LEU A 139 6.19 -9.18 20.09
N MET A 140 6.41 -7.90 20.39
CA MET A 140 6.36 -7.41 21.76
C MET A 140 4.92 -7.00 22.10
N ILE A 141 4.34 -7.66 23.09
CA ILE A 141 2.98 -7.42 23.58
C ILE A 141 2.96 -6.40 24.74
N GLU A 142 1.80 -6.06 25.24
CA GLU A 142 1.57 -4.94 26.17
C GLU A 142 2.28 -5.04 27.54
N ASN A 143 2.61 -6.24 27.99
CA ASN A 143 3.37 -6.47 29.23
C ASN A 143 4.90 -6.48 29.00
N GLY A 144 5.36 -6.22 27.78
CA GLY A 144 6.78 -6.20 27.39
C GLY A 144 7.38 -7.56 27.05
N ASP A 145 6.60 -8.65 27.11
CA ASP A 145 7.03 -9.97 26.67
C ASP A 145 7.16 -10.02 25.13
N ILE A 146 8.10 -10.83 24.66
CA ILE A 146 8.32 -11.06 23.23
C ILE A 146 7.87 -12.47 22.91
N LEU A 147 6.90 -12.57 22.00
CA LEU A 147 6.33 -13.84 21.56
C LEU A 147 6.67 -14.07 20.09
N ARG A 148 7.15 -15.28 19.78
CA ARG A 148 7.27 -15.73 18.41
C ARG A 148 5.92 -16.16 17.89
N CYS A 149 5.45 -15.51 16.83
CA CYS A 149 4.16 -15.77 16.23
C CYS A 149 4.35 -16.40 14.85
N SER A 150 3.68 -17.52 14.61
CA SER A 150 3.71 -18.25 13.35
C SER A 150 2.39 -18.99 13.11
N ARG A 151 2.28 -19.71 11.98
CA ARG A 151 1.10 -20.56 11.71
C ARG A 151 0.92 -21.68 12.73
N ASN A 152 1.94 -22.04 13.50
CA ASN A 152 1.97 -23.15 14.44
C ASN A 152 2.24 -22.73 15.90
N GLU A 153 2.61 -21.48 16.12
CA GLU A 153 2.97 -20.94 17.44
C GLU A 153 2.30 -19.59 17.62
N HIS A 154 1.60 -19.37 18.76
CA HIS A 154 0.77 -18.19 19.02
C HIS A 154 -0.13 -17.82 17.82
N THR A 155 -0.81 -18.82 17.27
CA THR A 155 -1.53 -18.77 15.98
C THR A 155 -2.60 -17.67 15.95
N ASP A 156 -3.35 -17.48 17.06
CA ASP A 156 -4.38 -16.45 17.13
C ASP A 156 -3.75 -15.05 17.06
N LEU A 157 -2.63 -14.86 17.76
CA LEU A 157 -1.89 -13.60 17.74
C LEU A 157 -1.20 -13.38 16.38
N PHE A 158 -0.73 -14.45 15.72
CA PHE A 158 -0.21 -14.37 14.36
C PHE A 158 -1.26 -13.81 13.40
N TRP A 159 -2.45 -14.38 13.37
CA TRP A 159 -3.49 -13.96 12.44
C TRP A 159 -4.14 -12.61 12.81
N SER A 160 -4.27 -12.29 14.10
CA SER A 160 -4.78 -10.99 14.52
C SER A 160 -3.82 -9.83 14.24
N THR A 161 -2.51 -10.09 14.24
CA THR A 161 -1.47 -9.07 13.94
C THR A 161 -1.38 -8.78 12.44
N ILE A 162 -1.58 -9.78 11.59
CA ILE A 162 -1.59 -9.63 10.13
C ILE A 162 -2.81 -8.77 9.74
N GLY A 163 -2.55 -7.62 9.11
CA GLY A 163 -3.60 -6.65 8.80
C GLY A 163 -4.18 -5.92 10.03
N GLY A 164 -3.72 -6.24 11.26
CA GLY A 164 -4.20 -5.71 12.53
C GLY A 164 -3.76 -4.28 12.85
N MET A 165 -3.14 -3.59 11.90
CA MET A 165 -2.78 -2.17 11.95
C MET A 165 -1.87 -1.76 13.13
N GLY A 166 -1.14 -2.74 13.74
CA GLY A 166 -0.26 -2.50 14.89
C GLY A 166 -0.98 -2.44 16.24
N LEU A 167 -2.25 -2.85 16.30
CA LEU A 167 -3.06 -2.81 17.52
C LEU A 167 -2.85 -4.02 18.44
N THR A 168 -2.03 -4.98 18.06
CA THR A 168 -1.70 -6.17 18.86
C THR A 168 -0.36 -6.08 19.56
N GLY A 169 0.52 -5.17 19.12
CA GLY A 169 1.88 -5.06 19.65
C GLY A 169 2.86 -4.41 18.69
N VAL A 170 4.13 -4.45 19.08
CA VAL A 170 5.25 -3.97 18.27
C VAL A 170 5.95 -5.15 17.61
N ILE A 171 5.86 -5.27 16.29
CA ILE A 171 6.63 -6.27 15.52
C ILE A 171 8.12 -5.87 15.61
N LEU A 172 8.97 -6.78 16.06
CA LEU A 172 10.40 -6.56 16.24
C LEU A 172 11.22 -7.12 15.09
N SER A 173 10.91 -8.33 14.66
CA SER A 173 11.60 -9.00 13.54
C SER A 173 10.62 -9.84 12.74
N ALA A 174 10.98 -10.22 11.53
CA ALA A 174 10.19 -11.15 10.72
C ALA A 174 11.06 -11.95 9.75
N GLN A 175 10.66 -13.20 9.53
CA GLN A 175 11.24 -14.11 8.55
C GLN A 175 10.21 -14.43 7.48
N PHE A 176 10.60 -14.33 6.20
CA PHE A 176 9.70 -14.58 5.07
C PHE A 176 10.45 -15.06 3.82
N MET A 177 9.69 -15.64 2.89
CA MET A 177 10.20 -16.18 1.63
C MET A 177 10.22 -15.12 0.53
N LEU A 178 11.30 -15.13 -0.25
CA LEU A 178 11.48 -14.35 -1.46
C LEU A 178 11.18 -15.20 -2.70
N LYS A 179 10.77 -14.55 -3.78
CA LYS A 179 10.52 -15.17 -5.09
C LYS A 179 11.83 -15.27 -5.88
N LYS A 180 12.19 -16.45 -6.34
CA LYS A 180 13.35 -16.62 -7.22
C LYS A 180 13.12 -15.95 -8.57
N ILE A 181 14.12 -15.23 -9.06
CA ILE A 181 14.11 -14.55 -10.36
C ILE A 181 15.41 -14.82 -11.12
N GLU A 182 15.34 -14.84 -12.44
CA GLU A 182 16.53 -14.93 -13.30
C GLU A 182 17.05 -13.54 -13.71
N THR A 183 16.16 -12.55 -13.75
CA THR A 183 16.48 -11.20 -14.21
C THR A 183 15.74 -10.12 -13.41
N ALA A 184 16.32 -8.93 -13.37
CA ALA A 184 15.71 -7.73 -12.79
C ALA A 184 14.72 -7.01 -13.74
N TYR A 185 14.30 -7.68 -14.81
CA TYR A 185 13.45 -7.11 -15.84
C TYR A 185 12.10 -7.81 -15.93
N ILE A 186 11.10 -7.01 -16.28
CA ILE A 186 9.72 -7.47 -16.51
C ILE A 186 9.42 -7.44 -18.01
N LYS A 187 8.97 -8.57 -18.53
CA LYS A 187 8.30 -8.67 -19.83
C LYS A 187 6.94 -8.00 -19.68
N ASN A 188 6.81 -6.80 -20.22
CA ASN A 188 5.67 -5.91 -19.98
C ASN A 188 4.83 -5.76 -21.23
N GLU A 189 3.51 -5.82 -21.06
CA GLU A 189 2.53 -5.41 -22.04
C GLU A 189 1.70 -4.25 -21.50
N ALA A 190 1.62 -3.16 -22.26
CA ALA A 190 0.78 -2.02 -21.98
C ALA A 190 -0.31 -1.89 -23.03
N ILE A 191 -1.58 -1.98 -22.63
CA ILE A 191 -2.73 -2.04 -23.53
C ILE A 191 -3.71 -0.91 -23.18
N GLN A 192 -4.05 -0.08 -24.16
CA GLN A 192 -5.04 0.98 -23.99
C GLN A 192 -6.46 0.41 -24.08
N ALA A 193 -7.30 0.75 -23.11
CA ALA A 193 -8.75 0.54 -23.12
C ALA A 193 -9.47 1.89 -23.26
N ASN A 194 -10.53 1.93 -24.06
CA ASN A 194 -11.27 3.15 -24.34
C ASN A 194 -12.37 3.44 -23.29
N ASN A 195 -12.79 2.41 -22.56
CA ASN A 195 -13.86 2.50 -21.59
C ASN A 195 -13.77 1.39 -20.53
N LEU A 196 -14.77 1.38 -19.63
CA LEU A 196 -14.82 0.46 -18.50
C LEU A 196 -15.06 -0.99 -18.94
N ASP A 197 -15.83 -1.23 -19.99
CA ASP A 197 -16.10 -2.58 -20.46
C ASP A 197 -14.84 -3.21 -21.05
N GLU A 198 -14.11 -2.48 -21.89
CA GLU A 198 -12.82 -2.94 -22.45
C GLU A 198 -11.78 -3.27 -21.36
N ILE A 199 -11.71 -2.47 -20.26
CA ILE A 199 -10.72 -2.77 -19.21
C ILE A 199 -11.09 -4.00 -18.41
N PHE A 200 -12.39 -4.27 -18.16
CA PHE A 200 -12.81 -5.51 -17.51
C PHE A 200 -12.53 -6.75 -18.37
N GLU A 201 -12.77 -6.69 -19.69
CA GLU A 201 -12.39 -7.76 -20.63
C GLU A 201 -10.86 -8.00 -20.62
N LEU A 202 -10.07 -6.93 -20.52
CA LEU A 202 -8.62 -7.06 -20.39
C LEU A 202 -8.20 -7.73 -19.08
N PHE A 203 -8.86 -7.45 -17.95
CA PHE A 203 -8.60 -8.17 -16.70
C PHE A 203 -8.96 -9.65 -16.82
N ASP A 204 -10.14 -9.97 -17.35
CA ASP A 204 -10.60 -11.35 -17.53
C ASP A 204 -9.63 -12.14 -18.45
N SER A 205 -9.12 -11.52 -19.52
CA SER A 205 -8.13 -12.13 -20.43
C SER A 205 -6.69 -12.12 -19.90
N SER A 206 -6.45 -11.53 -18.75
CA SER A 206 -5.11 -11.41 -18.13
C SER A 206 -4.97 -12.23 -16.84
N GLU A 207 -5.93 -13.08 -16.49
CA GLU A 207 -5.89 -13.88 -15.25
C GLU A 207 -4.66 -14.82 -15.17
N SER A 208 -4.13 -15.27 -16.31
CA SER A 208 -2.92 -16.09 -16.36
C SER A 208 -1.61 -15.33 -16.17
N TRP A 209 -1.64 -13.99 -16.19
CA TRP A 209 -0.46 -13.17 -15.97
C TRP A 209 -0.23 -12.96 -14.48
N THR A 210 1.01 -13.12 -14.03
CA THR A 210 1.36 -12.94 -12.61
C THR A 210 1.06 -11.52 -12.13
N TYR A 211 1.38 -10.52 -12.93
CA TYR A 211 1.20 -9.12 -12.55
C TYR A 211 0.23 -8.42 -13.47
N ASN A 212 -0.83 -7.84 -12.91
CA ASN A 212 -1.74 -6.97 -13.65
C ASN A 212 -2.21 -5.77 -12.83
N VAL A 213 -2.39 -4.64 -13.50
CA VAL A 213 -2.84 -3.38 -12.92
C VAL A 213 -3.26 -2.44 -14.04
N ALA A 214 -4.26 -1.60 -13.81
CA ALA A 214 -4.61 -0.55 -14.75
C ALA A 214 -4.49 0.84 -14.12
N TRP A 215 -3.90 1.78 -14.85
CA TRP A 215 -4.10 3.20 -14.62
C TRP A 215 -5.40 3.63 -15.34
N LEU A 216 -6.19 4.51 -14.70
CA LEU A 216 -7.51 4.90 -15.19
C LEU A 216 -7.67 6.42 -15.14
N ASP A 217 -8.32 7.01 -16.17
CA ASP A 217 -8.73 8.41 -16.18
C ASP A 217 -10.15 8.55 -15.58
N CYS A 218 -10.24 8.93 -14.31
CA CYS A 218 -11.48 9.05 -13.57
C CYS A 218 -12.33 10.29 -13.94
N LEU A 219 -11.85 11.17 -14.82
CA LEU A 219 -12.60 12.36 -15.26
C LEU A 219 -13.32 12.19 -16.60
N GLN A 220 -13.17 11.03 -17.24
CA GLN A 220 -13.91 10.70 -18.46
C GLN A 220 -15.37 10.41 -18.16
N LYS A 221 -16.26 10.67 -19.13
CA LYS A 221 -17.72 10.49 -19.05
C LYS A 221 -18.25 9.77 -20.27
N GLY A 222 -19.50 9.28 -20.15
CA GLY A 222 -20.22 8.63 -21.24
C GLY A 222 -19.45 7.46 -21.83
N LYS A 223 -19.34 7.38 -23.16
CA LYS A 223 -18.68 6.26 -23.87
C LYS A 223 -17.19 6.07 -23.55
N TYR A 224 -16.54 7.04 -22.90
CA TYR A 224 -15.12 6.98 -22.51
C TYR A 224 -14.95 6.79 -20.99
N LEU A 225 -16.05 6.61 -20.22
CA LEU A 225 -15.96 6.32 -18.79
C LEU A 225 -15.05 5.10 -18.56
N GLY A 226 -14.05 5.23 -17.68
CA GLY A 226 -13.10 4.15 -17.42
C GLY A 226 -11.98 4.00 -18.45
N LYS A 227 -11.75 5.01 -19.32
CA LYS A 227 -10.60 5.06 -20.22
C LYS A 227 -9.30 4.82 -19.45
N SER A 228 -8.46 3.86 -19.89
CA SER A 228 -7.38 3.34 -19.06
C SER A 228 -6.22 2.74 -19.86
N ILE A 229 -5.13 2.43 -19.16
CA ILE A 229 -4.00 1.65 -19.66
C ILE A 229 -3.81 0.45 -18.74
N MET A 230 -4.03 -0.75 -19.27
CA MET A 230 -3.69 -2.00 -18.61
C MET A 230 -2.19 -2.25 -18.74
N LEU A 231 -1.54 -2.57 -17.61
CA LEU A 231 -0.18 -3.08 -17.55
C LEU A 231 -0.24 -4.51 -17.04
N ARG A 232 0.30 -5.44 -17.79
CA ARG A 232 0.48 -6.82 -17.37
C ARG A 232 1.92 -7.26 -17.60
N GLY A 233 2.45 -8.13 -16.77
CA GLY A 233 3.85 -8.48 -16.85
C GLY A 233 4.21 -9.79 -16.16
N GLU A 234 5.38 -10.30 -16.54
CA GLU A 234 6.07 -11.44 -15.95
C GLU A 234 7.52 -11.10 -15.70
N HIS A 235 8.16 -11.69 -14.66
CA HIS A 235 9.60 -11.66 -14.60
C HIS A 235 10.17 -12.34 -15.84
N ALA A 236 11.00 -11.61 -16.60
CA ALA A 236 11.61 -12.14 -17.80
C ALA A 236 12.64 -13.22 -17.43
N THR A 237 12.62 -14.35 -18.14
CA THR A 237 13.70 -15.33 -18.06
C THR A 237 14.97 -14.78 -18.74
N PHE A 238 16.11 -15.36 -18.43
CA PHE A 238 17.37 -14.95 -19.07
C PHE A 238 17.31 -15.06 -20.59
N ASP A 239 16.71 -16.13 -21.11
CA ASP A 239 16.65 -16.39 -22.54
C ASP A 239 15.75 -15.40 -23.31
N GLU A 240 14.69 -14.90 -22.68
CA GLU A 240 13.78 -13.91 -23.24
C GLU A 240 14.40 -12.52 -23.40
N LEU A 241 15.47 -12.22 -22.63
CA LEU A 241 16.05 -10.88 -22.66
C LEU A 241 16.74 -10.55 -24.00
N PRO A 242 16.63 -9.30 -24.49
CA PRO A 242 17.50 -8.80 -25.56
C PRO A 242 18.98 -8.89 -25.17
N ASN A 243 19.86 -9.17 -26.13
CA ASN A 243 21.31 -9.35 -25.91
C ASN A 243 21.97 -8.23 -25.10
N LYS A 244 21.50 -7.00 -25.25
CA LYS A 244 21.99 -5.85 -24.49
C LYS A 244 21.75 -5.98 -22.98
N LEU A 245 20.63 -6.58 -22.56
CA LEU A 245 20.24 -6.75 -21.17
C LEU A 245 20.83 -8.02 -20.56
N LYS A 246 21.13 -9.04 -21.37
CA LYS A 246 21.78 -10.29 -20.94
C LYS A 246 23.15 -10.11 -20.32
N LYS A 247 23.85 -9.00 -20.61
CA LYS A 247 25.19 -8.72 -20.05
C LYS A 247 25.17 -8.59 -18.52
N ASN A 248 24.12 -7.99 -17.96
CA ASN A 248 23.95 -7.78 -16.54
C ASN A 248 22.47 -7.99 -16.17
N PRO A 249 21.97 -9.23 -16.16
CA PRO A 249 20.54 -9.50 -16.10
C PRO A 249 19.89 -9.12 -14.75
N LEU A 250 20.66 -9.11 -13.67
CA LEU A 250 20.22 -8.74 -12.32
C LEU A 250 20.55 -7.28 -11.94
N GLN A 251 21.10 -6.50 -12.85
CA GLN A 251 21.44 -5.09 -12.61
C GLN A 251 20.52 -4.18 -13.41
N ILE A 252 20.09 -3.10 -12.78
CA ILE A 252 19.37 -2.02 -13.45
C ILE A 252 20.20 -0.74 -13.45
N LYS A 253 19.94 0.13 -14.41
CA LYS A 253 20.57 1.45 -14.40
C LYS A 253 20.00 2.29 -13.28
N LYS A 254 20.87 2.80 -12.41
CA LYS A 254 20.46 3.82 -11.43
C LYS A 254 19.83 5.01 -12.18
N LYS A 255 18.60 5.34 -11.82
CA LYS A 255 17.90 6.52 -12.35
C LYS A 255 18.20 7.71 -11.45
N SER A 256 18.31 8.89 -12.06
CA SER A 256 18.30 10.14 -11.28
C SER A 256 16.90 10.32 -10.70
N ASN A 257 16.81 10.41 -9.38
CA ASN A 257 15.54 10.66 -8.72
C ASN A 257 15.20 12.15 -8.84
N LEU A 258 14.02 12.43 -9.36
CA LEU A 258 13.46 13.78 -9.31
C LEU A 258 13.02 14.08 -7.88
N ASN A 259 13.12 15.33 -7.45
CA ASN A 259 12.65 15.75 -6.13
C ASN A 259 11.70 16.94 -6.28
N ILE A 260 10.57 16.90 -5.58
CA ILE A 260 9.67 18.05 -5.44
C ILE A 260 10.13 18.86 -4.21
N PRO A 261 10.84 19.99 -4.40
CA PRO A 261 11.53 20.68 -3.30
C PRO A 261 10.59 21.48 -2.39
N PHE A 262 9.41 21.86 -2.87
CA PHE A 262 8.44 22.71 -2.15
C PHE A 262 7.01 22.22 -2.36
N PHE A 263 6.11 22.67 -1.49
CA PHE A 263 4.67 22.42 -1.64
C PHE A 263 4.09 23.23 -2.79
N PHE A 264 3.37 22.57 -3.69
CA PHE A 264 2.71 23.26 -4.79
C PHE A 264 1.59 24.19 -4.26
N PRO A 265 1.36 25.32 -4.93
CA PRO A 265 0.23 26.18 -4.61
C PRO A 265 -1.11 25.45 -4.75
N ASN A 266 -2.09 25.86 -3.96
CA ASN A 266 -3.39 25.18 -3.95
C ASN A 266 -4.11 25.14 -5.31
N PHE A 267 -3.85 26.10 -6.19
CA PHE A 267 -4.44 26.16 -7.52
C PHE A 267 -3.77 25.22 -8.54
N ALA A 268 -2.58 24.68 -8.27
CA ALA A 268 -1.81 23.89 -9.25
C ALA A 268 -2.51 22.58 -9.63
N LEU A 269 -3.09 21.87 -8.63
CA LEU A 269 -3.94 20.71 -8.88
C LEU A 269 -5.41 21.15 -8.93
N ASN A 270 -5.95 21.18 -10.13
CA ASN A 270 -7.35 21.51 -10.44
C ASN A 270 -7.86 20.57 -11.55
N PRO A 271 -9.17 20.53 -11.84
CA PRO A 271 -9.72 19.61 -12.84
C PRO A 271 -9.09 19.75 -14.24
N LEU A 272 -8.67 20.96 -14.64
CA LEU A 272 -8.06 21.19 -15.94
C LEU A 272 -6.64 20.61 -16.00
N SER A 273 -5.79 20.88 -15.00
CA SER A 273 -4.43 20.34 -14.94
C SER A 273 -4.42 18.81 -14.89
N ILE A 274 -5.36 18.20 -14.15
CA ILE A 274 -5.52 16.76 -14.09
C ILE A 274 -5.96 16.20 -15.45
N LYS A 275 -6.93 16.80 -16.14
CA LYS A 275 -7.34 16.39 -17.49
C LYS A 275 -6.20 16.45 -18.49
N ILE A 276 -5.39 17.51 -18.45
CA ILE A 276 -4.21 17.65 -19.33
C ILE A 276 -3.19 16.54 -19.04
N PHE A 277 -2.90 16.31 -17.75
CA PHE A 277 -2.00 15.22 -17.34
C PHE A 277 -2.52 13.87 -17.82
N ASN A 278 -3.79 13.55 -17.57
CA ASN A 278 -4.40 12.28 -17.94
C ASN A 278 -4.37 12.08 -19.47
N TRP A 279 -4.64 13.13 -20.23
CA TRP A 279 -4.55 13.09 -21.69
C TRP A 279 -3.12 12.80 -22.17
N ILE A 280 -2.11 13.49 -21.61
CA ILE A 280 -0.69 13.26 -21.94
C ILE A 280 -0.31 11.83 -21.55
N TYR A 281 -0.66 11.39 -20.36
CA TYR A 281 -0.30 10.06 -19.86
C TYR A 281 -0.87 8.94 -20.73
N TYR A 282 -2.14 9.05 -21.12
CA TYR A 282 -2.78 8.07 -21.99
C TYR A 282 -2.16 8.05 -23.40
N ASN A 283 -1.87 9.21 -23.98
CA ASN A 283 -1.42 9.29 -25.37
C ASN A 283 0.10 9.11 -25.56
N LYS A 284 0.92 9.28 -24.49
CA LYS A 284 2.37 9.11 -24.59
C LYS A 284 2.81 7.71 -25.05
N GLN A 285 1.96 6.69 -24.89
CA GLN A 285 2.26 5.33 -25.32
C GLN A 285 2.39 5.21 -26.84
N GLY A 286 1.69 6.04 -27.62
CA GLY A 286 1.76 6.11 -29.09
C GLY A 286 1.21 4.89 -29.84
N LYS A 287 0.95 3.77 -29.17
CA LYS A 287 0.42 2.52 -29.73
C LYS A 287 -0.68 1.97 -28.84
N LYS A 288 -1.74 1.39 -29.41
CA LYS A 288 -2.81 0.75 -28.64
C LYS A 288 -2.29 -0.41 -27.78
N HIS A 289 -1.32 -1.15 -28.28
CA HIS A 289 -0.67 -2.26 -27.59
C HIS A 289 0.85 -2.14 -27.73
N LEU A 290 1.55 -1.98 -26.62
CA LEU A 290 3.01 -1.88 -26.53
C LEU A 290 3.54 -3.10 -25.78
N LYS A 291 4.55 -3.77 -26.35
CA LYS A 291 5.29 -4.88 -25.70
C LYS A 291 6.76 -4.46 -25.58
N ASN A 292 7.30 -4.58 -24.37
CA ASN A 292 8.70 -4.24 -24.11
C ASN A 292 9.21 -4.92 -22.84
N TYR A 293 10.52 -4.80 -22.60
CA TYR A 293 11.14 -5.17 -21.33
C TYR A 293 11.45 -3.90 -20.55
N VAL A 294 11.00 -3.84 -19.31
CA VAL A 294 11.26 -2.73 -18.39
C VAL A 294 11.94 -3.24 -17.13
N ASP A 295 12.73 -2.42 -16.48
CA ASP A 295 13.28 -2.77 -15.16
C ASP A 295 12.18 -2.83 -14.09
N TYR A 296 12.43 -3.58 -13.00
CA TYR A 296 11.46 -3.77 -11.93
C TYR A 296 11.04 -2.43 -11.28
N GLU A 297 11.91 -1.43 -11.16
CA GLU A 297 11.54 -0.14 -10.58
C GLU A 297 10.50 0.60 -11.42
N THR A 298 10.68 0.59 -12.75
CA THR A 298 9.72 1.18 -13.68
C THR A 298 8.36 0.50 -13.59
N PHE A 299 8.35 -0.82 -13.43
CA PHE A 299 7.11 -1.59 -13.40
C PHE A 299 6.39 -1.52 -12.05
N PHE A 300 7.11 -1.75 -10.95
CA PHE A 300 6.49 -1.85 -9.62
C PHE A 300 6.36 -0.50 -8.92
N TYR A 301 7.35 0.40 -9.05
CA TYR A 301 7.52 1.60 -8.24
C TYR A 301 7.65 2.91 -9.05
N PRO A 302 6.77 3.15 -10.03
CA PRO A 302 6.94 4.30 -10.94
C PRO A 302 6.94 5.66 -10.22
N LEU A 303 6.23 5.79 -9.09
CA LEU A 303 6.18 7.01 -8.30
C LEU A 303 7.40 7.22 -7.40
N ASP A 304 8.12 6.16 -7.05
CA ASP A 304 9.31 6.27 -6.21
C ASP A 304 10.48 6.97 -6.93
N ALA A 305 10.42 7.09 -8.26
CA ALA A 305 11.33 7.89 -9.06
C ALA A 305 11.21 9.41 -8.79
N VAL A 306 10.15 9.86 -8.11
CA VAL A 306 9.91 11.26 -7.77
C VAL A 306 9.84 11.41 -6.25
N HIS A 307 10.94 11.83 -5.63
CA HIS A 307 10.96 12.07 -4.18
C HIS A 307 10.01 13.20 -3.78
N ASN A 308 9.36 13.04 -2.64
CA ASN A 308 8.43 14.02 -2.09
C ASN A 308 7.28 14.41 -3.03
N TRP A 309 6.84 13.51 -3.92
CA TRP A 309 5.75 13.78 -4.87
C TRP A 309 4.44 14.15 -4.17
N ASN A 310 4.25 13.73 -2.91
CA ASN A 310 3.11 14.13 -2.07
C ASN A 310 2.97 15.66 -1.90
N ARG A 311 4.06 16.43 -2.05
CA ARG A 311 4.04 17.91 -1.99
C ARG A 311 3.28 18.56 -3.14
N ILE A 312 2.99 17.83 -4.22
CA ILE A 312 2.16 18.31 -5.35
C ILE A 312 0.74 18.65 -4.87
N TYR A 313 0.24 17.96 -3.84
CA TYR A 313 -1.09 18.21 -3.27
C TYR A 313 -1.17 19.47 -2.38
N GLY A 314 -0.03 20.13 -2.11
CA GLY A 314 0.05 21.32 -1.27
C GLY A 314 0.13 21.01 0.23
N LYS A 315 0.09 22.06 1.05
CA LYS A 315 0.29 21.95 2.51
C LYS A 315 -0.86 21.25 3.25
N ASN A 316 -2.07 21.30 2.70
CA ASN A 316 -3.24 20.66 3.32
C ASN A 316 -3.21 19.13 3.16
N GLY A 317 -2.30 18.62 2.32
CA GLY A 317 -2.17 17.20 2.06
C GLY A 317 -3.28 16.61 1.20
N PHE A 318 -3.38 15.29 1.23
CA PHE A 318 -4.34 14.51 0.47
C PHE A 318 -4.67 13.22 1.21
N ILE A 319 -5.74 12.59 0.80
CA ILE A 319 -6.09 11.23 1.22
C ILE A 319 -5.98 10.30 0.02
N GLN A 320 -5.75 9.02 0.29
CA GLN A 320 -5.98 7.99 -0.72
C GLN A 320 -7.23 7.21 -0.33
N TYR A 321 -8.23 7.23 -1.20
CA TYR A 321 -9.45 6.44 -1.04
C TYR A 321 -9.25 5.12 -1.77
N GLN A 322 -9.16 4.01 -1.04
CA GLN A 322 -9.04 2.68 -1.62
C GLN A 322 -10.09 1.75 -1.06
N PHE A 323 -10.90 1.19 -1.94
CA PHE A 323 -11.96 0.24 -1.62
C PHE A 323 -11.84 -1.02 -2.47
N VAL A 324 -12.55 -2.06 -2.08
CA VAL A 324 -12.78 -3.25 -2.88
C VAL A 324 -14.28 -3.53 -2.95
N ILE A 325 -14.76 -3.99 -4.12
CA ILE A 325 -16.15 -4.44 -4.36
C ILE A 325 -16.08 -5.88 -4.89
N PRO A 326 -16.94 -6.80 -4.40
CA PRO A 326 -17.01 -8.18 -4.89
C PRO A 326 -17.07 -8.28 -6.42
N LYS A 327 -16.41 -9.29 -7.03
CA LYS A 327 -16.25 -9.41 -8.50
C LYS A 327 -17.58 -9.38 -9.22
N GLU A 328 -18.61 -10.04 -8.68
CA GLU A 328 -19.93 -10.18 -9.27
C GLU A 328 -20.67 -8.85 -9.39
N ARG A 329 -20.41 -7.91 -8.47
CA ARG A 329 -21.03 -6.58 -8.44
C ARG A 329 -20.08 -5.47 -8.89
N GLY A 330 -18.81 -5.83 -9.18
CA GLY A 330 -17.72 -4.88 -9.39
C GLY A 330 -17.91 -3.98 -10.61
N LYS A 331 -18.41 -4.50 -11.72
CA LYS A 331 -18.62 -3.70 -12.96
C LYS A 331 -19.59 -2.55 -12.73
N GLU A 332 -20.75 -2.83 -12.12
CA GLU A 332 -21.75 -1.81 -11.86
C GLU A 332 -21.31 -0.84 -10.76
N GLY A 333 -20.74 -1.35 -9.65
CA GLY A 333 -20.21 -0.51 -8.58
C GLY A 333 -19.13 0.45 -9.06
N MET A 334 -18.18 -0.03 -9.88
CA MET A 334 -17.14 0.83 -10.47
C MET A 334 -17.74 1.89 -11.40
N ARG A 335 -18.77 1.58 -12.16
CA ARG A 335 -19.47 2.53 -13.01
C ARG A 335 -20.05 3.68 -12.19
N GLN A 336 -20.80 3.39 -11.14
CA GLN A 336 -21.41 4.40 -10.27
C GLN A 336 -20.37 5.24 -9.53
N ILE A 337 -19.29 4.62 -9.04
CA ILE A 337 -18.16 5.32 -8.40
C ILE A 337 -17.54 6.32 -9.39
N LEU A 338 -17.19 5.88 -10.60
CA LEU A 338 -16.53 6.73 -11.59
C LEU A 338 -17.45 7.86 -12.10
N GLU A 339 -18.74 7.61 -12.29
CA GLU A 339 -19.71 8.64 -12.64
C GLU A 339 -19.84 9.70 -11.54
N THR A 340 -19.87 9.27 -10.28
CA THR A 340 -19.90 10.16 -9.11
C THR A 340 -18.65 11.04 -9.06
N ILE A 341 -17.46 10.47 -9.23
CA ILE A 341 -16.20 11.21 -9.25
C ILE A 341 -16.15 12.19 -10.42
N ALA A 342 -16.47 11.72 -11.63
CA ALA A 342 -16.44 12.55 -12.84
C ALA A 342 -17.45 13.72 -12.78
N THR A 343 -18.56 13.56 -12.03
CA THR A 343 -19.57 14.60 -11.83
C THR A 343 -19.17 15.59 -10.75
N SER A 344 -18.48 15.14 -9.69
CA SER A 344 -18.04 15.98 -8.57
C SER A 344 -16.99 17.03 -8.97
N GLY A 345 -16.25 16.80 -10.06
CA GLY A 345 -15.11 17.60 -10.47
C GLY A 345 -13.85 17.40 -9.60
N ASN A 346 -13.88 16.54 -8.58
CA ASN A 346 -12.71 16.16 -7.80
C ASN A 346 -11.99 14.99 -8.51
N GLY A 347 -11.08 15.31 -9.42
CA GLY A 347 -10.31 14.31 -10.14
C GLY A 347 -9.05 13.89 -9.40
N SER A 348 -8.53 12.74 -9.79
CA SER A 348 -7.21 12.22 -9.41
C SER A 348 -6.39 11.98 -10.68
N PHE A 349 -5.09 12.27 -10.63
CA PHE A 349 -4.16 11.85 -11.68
C PHE A 349 -3.57 10.46 -11.38
N LEU A 350 -3.65 10.02 -10.12
CA LEU A 350 -3.24 8.70 -9.68
C LEU A 350 -4.48 7.86 -9.37
N VAL A 351 -4.88 7.04 -10.32
CA VAL A 351 -6.00 6.11 -10.17
C VAL A 351 -5.53 4.74 -10.58
N VAL A 352 -5.64 3.79 -9.67
CA VAL A 352 -5.12 2.43 -9.84
C VAL A 352 -6.24 1.43 -9.63
N LEU A 353 -6.58 0.70 -10.69
CA LEU A 353 -7.54 -0.41 -10.68
C LEU A 353 -6.79 -1.74 -10.69
N LYS A 354 -7.21 -2.68 -9.85
CA LYS A 354 -6.68 -4.06 -9.80
C LYS A 354 -7.82 -5.05 -9.61
N LEU A 355 -7.59 -6.28 -10.03
CA LEU A 355 -8.43 -7.42 -9.70
C LEU A 355 -7.73 -8.23 -8.60
N PHE A 356 -8.43 -8.49 -7.49
CA PHE A 356 -8.00 -9.42 -6.45
C PHE A 356 -8.59 -10.81 -6.71
N GLY A 357 -7.77 -11.83 -6.43
CA GLY A 357 -8.22 -13.22 -6.34
C GLY A 357 -8.81 -13.56 -4.98
N ASP A 358 -8.97 -14.86 -4.73
CA ASP A 358 -9.36 -15.36 -3.42
C ASP A 358 -8.28 -15.02 -2.39
N ASN A 359 -8.68 -14.72 -1.15
CA ASN A 359 -7.76 -14.44 -0.05
C ASN A 359 -7.66 -15.64 0.91
N ASN A 360 -6.61 -15.64 1.71
CA ASN A 360 -6.48 -16.58 2.81
C ASN A 360 -7.52 -16.25 3.90
N LYS A 361 -8.48 -17.15 4.12
CA LYS A 361 -9.57 -16.96 5.09
C LYS A 361 -9.09 -16.85 6.54
N GLN A 362 -7.89 -17.34 6.85
CA GLN A 362 -7.29 -17.22 8.17
C GLN A 362 -6.78 -15.79 8.44
N ALA A 363 -6.39 -15.05 7.39
CA ALA A 363 -6.01 -13.65 7.49
C ALA A 363 -7.26 -12.73 7.51
N TYR A 364 -8.10 -12.90 8.52
CA TYR A 364 -9.41 -12.26 8.63
C TYR A 364 -9.36 -10.73 8.78
N ASN A 365 -8.22 -10.17 9.18
CA ASN A 365 -7.98 -8.72 9.24
C ASN A 365 -7.39 -8.17 7.93
N SER A 366 -7.15 -9.02 6.94
CA SER A 366 -6.61 -8.63 5.64
C SER A 366 -7.68 -7.91 4.80
N PHE A 367 -7.26 -6.86 4.10
CA PHE A 367 -8.16 -6.03 3.28
C PHE A 367 -8.67 -6.72 2.01
N PRO A 368 -7.86 -7.46 1.22
CA PRO A 368 -8.32 -7.99 -0.05
C PRO A 368 -9.48 -8.98 0.10
N MET A 369 -10.42 -8.89 -0.83
CA MET A 369 -11.43 -9.90 -1.13
C MET A 369 -11.48 -10.11 -2.64
N LYS A 370 -11.98 -11.26 -3.10
CA LYS A 370 -12.16 -11.52 -4.54
C LYS A 370 -13.03 -10.44 -5.17
N GLY A 371 -12.42 -9.55 -5.96
CA GLY A 371 -13.13 -8.40 -6.50
C GLY A 371 -12.23 -7.33 -7.09
N TYR A 372 -12.85 -6.25 -7.52
CA TYR A 372 -12.16 -5.10 -8.07
C TYR A 372 -11.84 -4.08 -6.98
N THR A 373 -10.58 -3.65 -6.90
CA THR A 373 -10.14 -2.58 -6.00
C THR A 373 -9.70 -1.37 -6.79
N LEU A 374 -10.13 -0.19 -6.34
CA LEU A 374 -9.75 1.08 -6.93
C LEU A 374 -9.12 1.98 -5.86
N ALA A 375 -7.94 2.52 -6.15
CA ALA A 375 -7.25 3.49 -5.31
C ALA A 375 -7.18 4.84 -6.02
N LEU A 376 -7.60 5.90 -5.33
CA LEU A 376 -7.65 7.27 -5.86
C LEU A 376 -7.10 8.25 -4.83
N ASP A 377 -6.29 9.20 -5.27
CA ASP A 377 -5.78 10.27 -4.43
C ASP A 377 -6.66 11.52 -4.56
N PHE A 378 -7.15 12.02 -3.44
CA PHE A 378 -7.95 13.25 -3.40
C PHE A 378 -7.28 14.29 -2.52
N LYS A 379 -7.09 15.49 -3.08
CA LYS A 379 -6.62 16.65 -2.33
C LYS A 379 -7.61 17.02 -1.23
N VAL A 380 -7.13 17.29 -0.02
CA VAL A 380 -7.98 17.76 1.09
C VAL A 380 -8.51 19.17 0.78
N ASN A 381 -9.85 19.30 0.75
CA ASN A 381 -10.59 20.53 0.54
C ASN A 381 -12.01 20.41 1.13
N ASP A 382 -12.74 21.51 1.23
CA ASP A 382 -14.05 21.63 1.89
C ASP A 382 -15.17 20.76 1.25
N LYS A 383 -14.98 20.31 0.00
CA LYS A 383 -15.96 19.47 -0.72
C LYS A 383 -15.66 17.97 -0.60
N LEU A 384 -14.51 17.61 -0.02
CA LEU A 384 -14.04 16.24 -0.03
C LEU A 384 -14.90 15.34 0.84
N GLU A 385 -15.27 15.75 2.05
CA GLU A 385 -16.12 14.95 2.96
C GLU A 385 -17.43 14.52 2.32
N LYS A 386 -18.11 15.43 1.61
CA LYS A 386 -19.34 15.12 0.89
C LYS A 386 -19.11 14.10 -0.23
N LEU A 387 -18.00 14.20 -0.95
CA LEU A 387 -17.66 13.23 -1.98
C LEU A 387 -17.42 11.85 -1.34
N ILE A 388 -16.59 11.78 -0.29
CA ILE A 388 -16.28 10.52 0.39
C ILE A 388 -17.56 9.87 0.92
N ALA A 389 -18.46 10.63 1.58
CA ALA A 389 -19.73 10.10 2.06
C ALA A 389 -20.61 9.50 0.93
N ASN A 390 -20.61 10.10 -0.25
CA ASN A 390 -21.33 9.55 -1.41
C ASN A 390 -20.65 8.27 -1.94
N LEU A 391 -19.31 8.23 -1.99
CA LEU A 391 -18.57 7.05 -2.42
C LEU A 391 -18.73 5.91 -1.42
N ASP A 392 -18.66 6.20 -0.12
CA ASP A 392 -18.87 5.24 0.95
C ASP A 392 -20.23 4.55 0.85
N LYS A 393 -21.29 5.35 0.60
CA LYS A 393 -22.63 4.78 0.38
C LYS A 393 -22.64 3.78 -0.79
N ILE A 394 -22.03 4.12 -1.92
CA ILE A 394 -21.97 3.21 -3.07
C ILE A 394 -21.18 1.95 -2.69
N VAL A 395 -20.01 2.09 -2.05
CA VAL A 395 -19.22 0.94 -1.63
C VAL A 395 -20.01 0.01 -0.70
N MET A 396 -20.76 0.57 0.27
CA MET A 396 -21.65 -0.20 1.16
C MET A 396 -22.77 -0.90 0.39
N ASP A 397 -23.47 -0.19 -0.51
CA ASP A 397 -24.58 -0.72 -1.31
C ASP A 397 -24.13 -1.89 -2.19
N PHE A 398 -22.86 -1.92 -2.59
CA PHE A 398 -22.26 -3.00 -3.38
C PHE A 398 -21.54 -4.07 -2.54
N GLY A 399 -21.60 -4.00 -1.21
CA GLY A 399 -21.02 -4.99 -0.30
C GLY A 399 -19.49 -4.95 -0.23
N GLY A 400 -18.93 -3.78 -0.49
CA GLY A 400 -17.50 -3.54 -0.40
C GLY A 400 -17.04 -3.04 0.97
N HIS A 401 -15.73 -2.83 1.11
CA HIS A 401 -15.13 -2.19 2.28
C HIS A 401 -13.88 -1.38 1.91
N ILE A 402 -13.37 -0.61 2.86
CA ILE A 402 -12.25 0.34 2.69
C ILE A 402 -10.97 -0.21 3.28
N TYR A 403 -9.84 0.02 2.61
CA TYR A 403 -8.52 -0.35 3.10
C TYR A 403 -8.05 0.57 4.22
N ARG A 404 -7.99 0.08 5.47
CA ARG A 404 -7.61 0.87 6.66
C ARG A 404 -6.28 1.60 6.52
N THR A 405 -5.29 0.99 5.90
CA THR A 405 -3.96 1.63 5.66
C THR A 405 -4.07 2.94 4.85
N LYS A 406 -5.13 3.10 4.07
CA LYS A 406 -5.36 4.27 3.21
C LYS A 406 -6.43 5.21 3.74
N ASP A 407 -7.25 4.73 4.66
CA ASP A 407 -8.35 5.47 5.23
C ASP A 407 -7.89 6.66 6.09
N ALA A 408 -8.62 7.76 5.97
CA ALA A 408 -8.43 8.95 6.77
C ALA A 408 -9.75 9.59 7.23
N MET A 409 -10.88 9.26 6.60
CA MET A 409 -12.17 9.90 6.88
C MET A 409 -13.40 9.11 6.42
N SER A 410 -13.22 7.86 5.99
CA SER A 410 -14.34 7.04 5.51
C SER A 410 -15.31 6.66 6.63
N ASN A 411 -16.51 6.26 6.25
CA ASN A 411 -17.50 5.77 7.18
C ASN A 411 -16.95 4.59 7.99
N PRO A 412 -17.00 4.63 9.33
CA PRO A 412 -16.49 3.58 10.18
C PRO A 412 -17.03 2.19 9.89
N ALA A 413 -18.29 2.07 9.47
CA ALA A 413 -18.87 0.77 9.11
C ALA A 413 -18.12 0.05 7.97
N LEU A 414 -17.41 0.79 7.09
CA LEU A 414 -16.62 0.24 6.00
C LEU A 414 -15.19 -0.14 6.41
N THR A 415 -14.75 0.30 7.58
CA THR A 415 -13.41 0.09 8.12
C THR A 415 -13.40 -0.74 9.38
N ASP A 416 -14.58 -1.06 9.92
CA ASP A 416 -14.75 -1.82 11.15
C ASP A 416 -14.82 -3.34 10.87
N TYR A 417 -13.74 -3.89 10.36
CA TYR A 417 -13.63 -5.33 10.08
C TYR A 417 -12.51 -6.03 10.86
N LEU A 418 -11.76 -5.32 11.73
CA LEU A 418 -10.74 -5.96 12.55
C LEU A 418 -11.38 -6.83 13.63
N GLN A 419 -10.82 -8.01 13.82
CA GLN A 419 -11.27 -9.02 14.75
C GLN A 419 -10.12 -9.46 15.67
N GLN A 420 -10.45 -9.96 16.87
CA GLN A 420 -9.48 -10.50 17.85
C GLN A 420 -8.34 -9.52 18.19
N ILE A 421 -8.65 -8.23 18.24
CA ILE A 421 -7.78 -7.18 18.74
C ILE A 421 -8.23 -6.87 20.17
N ASP A 422 -7.47 -7.33 21.14
CA ASP A 422 -7.78 -7.17 22.56
C ASP A 422 -6.55 -6.65 23.31
N SER A 423 -6.09 -5.45 22.95
CA SER A 423 -5.06 -4.75 23.71
C SER A 423 -5.46 -3.29 23.89
N PRO A 424 -5.77 -2.88 25.13
CA PRO A 424 -6.11 -1.48 25.41
C PRO A 424 -4.91 -0.55 25.26
N LYS A 425 -3.69 -1.06 25.26
CA LYS A 425 -2.46 -0.27 25.22
C LYS A 425 -2.07 0.16 23.81
N PHE A 426 -2.20 -0.75 22.83
CA PHE A 426 -1.86 -0.44 21.44
C PHE A 426 -3.07 0.16 20.72
N GLU A 427 -3.11 1.49 20.69
CA GLU A 427 -4.23 2.24 20.15
C GLU A 427 -3.75 3.27 19.12
N SER A 428 -4.55 3.52 18.08
CA SER A 428 -4.30 4.52 17.08
C SER A 428 -5.46 5.51 16.95
N MET A 429 -5.18 6.72 16.52
CA MET A 429 -6.23 7.71 16.23
C MET A 429 -7.28 7.19 15.26
N GLN A 430 -6.89 6.33 14.31
CA GLN A 430 -7.82 5.68 13.39
C GLN A 430 -8.78 4.77 14.16
N ASN A 431 -8.27 3.91 15.02
CA ASN A 431 -9.10 2.98 15.77
C ASN A 431 -10.01 3.71 16.76
N GLU A 432 -9.50 4.73 17.46
CA GLU A 432 -10.33 5.61 18.29
C GLU A 432 -11.45 6.27 17.48
N ARG A 433 -11.14 6.80 16.27
CA ARG A 433 -12.13 7.43 15.39
C ARG A 433 -13.23 6.43 15.00
N ILE A 434 -12.88 5.20 14.66
CA ILE A 434 -13.82 4.15 14.30
C ILE A 434 -14.68 3.76 15.51
N ASN A 435 -14.06 3.56 16.68
CA ASN A 435 -14.77 3.13 17.91
C ASN A 435 -15.71 4.20 18.45
N ARG A 436 -15.39 5.49 18.34
CA ARG A 436 -16.31 6.59 18.75
C ARG A 436 -17.63 6.59 17.99
N PHE A 437 -17.65 6.07 16.76
CA PHE A 437 -18.89 5.94 16.00
C PHE A 437 -19.76 4.76 16.40
N LYS A 438 -19.16 3.69 17.00
CA LYS A 438 -19.92 2.56 17.53
C LYS A 438 -20.74 2.92 18.76
N GLN A 439 -20.33 3.98 19.49
CA GLN A 439 -20.95 4.40 20.74
C GLN A 439 -22.08 5.43 20.52
N LYS A 440 -22.29 5.90 19.32
CA LYS A 440 -23.37 6.81 18.91
C LYS A 440 -24.50 6.07 18.17
#